data_c78ff57ab8de40dc55bbd5bd0bd78f73
#
_entry.id   c78ff57ab8de40dc55bbd5bd0bd78f73
#
_cell.length_a   1.000
_cell.length_b   1.000
_cell.length_c   1.000
_cell.angle_alpha   90.00
_cell.angle_beta   90.00
_cell.angle_gamma   90.00
#
_symmetry.space_group_name_H-M   'P 1'
#
loop_
_entity.id
_entity.type
_entity.pdbx_description
1 polymer ?
#
loop_
_entity_poly.entity_id
_entity_poly.type
_entity_poly.pdbx_seq_one_letter_code
_entity_poly.pdbx_strand_id
1 'polypeptide(L)'
;MSAKVLVVDDSGTMRKIIIRSLNALGVTDIVEAGDGSDGLELFKQHPFDAVLTDWNMPRMTGLELLKAIRAAGSTVPVILITTEAEKGRVLEAVQAGVSDYLVKPFETEGLRKKLQKFIGVAVA
;
A
#
# COMPACT_ATOMS: atom_id res chain seq x y z
N MET A 1 -5.58 9.88 -17.21
CA MET A 1 -5.01 8.53 -16.95
C MET A 1 -5.24 8.17 -15.50
N SER A 2 -5.82 7.01 -15.27
CA SER A 2 -6.09 6.55 -13.92
C SER A 2 -4.96 5.65 -13.43
N ALA A 3 -4.51 5.91 -12.21
CA ALA A 3 -3.53 5.07 -11.56
C ALA A 3 -4.20 3.77 -11.09
N LYS A 4 -3.49 2.67 -11.20
CA LYS A 4 -3.96 1.37 -10.71
C LYS A 4 -3.25 1.05 -9.40
N VAL A 5 -4.02 0.84 -8.35
CA VAL A 5 -3.49 0.68 -6.99
C VAL A 5 -3.91 -0.67 -6.41
N LEU A 6 -2.96 -1.38 -5.82
CA LEU A 6 -3.22 -2.60 -5.08
C LEU A 6 -3.34 -2.26 -3.60
N VAL A 7 -4.44 -2.68 -2.97
CA VAL A 7 -4.69 -2.47 -1.55
C VAL A 7 -4.70 -3.82 -0.86
N VAL A 8 -3.79 -4.01 0.09
CA VAL A 8 -3.63 -5.28 0.80
C VAL A 8 -3.84 -5.05 2.30
N ASP A 9 -4.87 -5.67 2.86
CA ASP A 9 -5.19 -5.58 4.28
C ASP A 9 -6.12 -6.74 4.62
N ASP A 10 -5.88 -7.42 5.73
CA ASP A 10 -6.71 -8.56 6.13
C ASP A 10 -8.06 -8.12 6.70
N SER A 11 -8.23 -6.85 7.03
CA SER A 11 -9.51 -6.29 7.48
C SER A 11 -10.30 -5.74 6.30
N GLY A 12 -11.46 -6.34 6.01
CA GLY A 12 -12.35 -5.84 4.98
C GLY A 12 -12.85 -4.43 5.28
N THR A 13 -13.08 -4.12 6.55
CA THR A 13 -13.47 -2.78 6.98
C THR A 13 -12.37 -1.76 6.67
N MET A 14 -11.13 -2.11 6.97
CA MET A 14 -10.00 -1.21 6.71
C MET A 14 -9.80 -1.02 5.20
N ARG A 15 -9.94 -2.08 4.40
CA ARG A 15 -9.86 -1.94 2.95
C ARG A 15 -10.90 -0.94 2.43
N LYS A 16 -12.13 -0.99 2.94
CA LYS A 16 -13.18 -0.05 2.55
C LYS A 16 -12.81 1.39 2.89
N ILE A 17 -12.19 1.61 4.03
CA ILE A 17 -11.74 2.95 4.46
C ILE A 17 -10.67 3.46 3.50
N ILE A 18 -9.69 2.62 3.19
CA ILE A 18 -8.61 2.99 2.27
C ILE A 18 -9.17 3.30 0.88
N ILE A 19 -10.05 2.44 0.38
CA ILE A 19 -10.66 2.61 -0.95
C ILE A 19 -11.49 3.88 -1.01
N ARG A 20 -12.26 4.18 0.05
CA ARG A 20 -13.02 5.42 0.10
C ARG A 20 -12.12 6.65 0.01
N SER A 21 -10.98 6.61 0.72
CA SER A 21 -10.01 7.70 0.65
C SER A 21 -9.39 7.82 -0.74
N LEU A 22 -9.05 6.68 -1.36
CA LEU A 22 -8.51 6.67 -2.72
C LEU A 22 -9.52 7.23 -3.72
N ASN A 23 -10.79 6.83 -3.61
CA ASN A 23 -11.85 7.33 -4.49
C ASN A 23 -12.02 8.85 -4.36
N ALA A 24 -11.92 9.36 -3.13
CA ALA A 24 -11.99 10.80 -2.89
C ALA A 24 -10.83 11.54 -3.56
N LEU A 25 -9.73 10.87 -3.80
CA LEU A 25 -8.55 11.43 -4.47
C LEU A 25 -8.56 11.20 -5.99
N GLY A 26 -9.63 10.62 -6.51
CA GLY A 26 -9.74 10.36 -7.94
C GLY A 26 -9.14 9.02 -8.39
N VAL A 27 -8.71 8.17 -7.46
CA VAL A 27 -8.19 6.84 -7.78
C VAL A 27 -9.34 5.85 -7.70
N THR A 28 -9.70 5.26 -8.85
CA THR A 28 -10.85 4.36 -8.94
C THR A 28 -10.48 2.96 -9.43
N ASP A 29 -9.31 2.79 -10.03
CA ASP A 29 -8.85 1.48 -10.51
C ASP A 29 -8.08 0.79 -9.38
N ILE A 30 -8.80 0.04 -8.55
CA ILE A 30 -8.28 -0.52 -7.31
C ILE A 30 -8.51 -2.03 -7.29
N VAL A 31 -7.47 -2.77 -6.95
CA VAL A 31 -7.54 -4.22 -6.75
C VAL A 31 -7.27 -4.49 -5.27
N GLU A 32 -8.05 -5.37 -4.67
CA GLU A 32 -7.96 -5.69 -3.24
C GLU A 32 -7.39 -7.08 -3.02
N ALA A 33 -6.64 -7.23 -1.94
CA ALA A 33 -6.18 -8.52 -1.45
C ALA A 33 -6.35 -8.59 0.06
N GLY A 34 -6.68 -9.77 0.57
CA GLY A 34 -6.93 -10.00 1.99
C GLY A 34 -5.69 -10.39 2.79
N ASP A 35 -4.56 -10.62 2.15
CA ASP A 35 -3.28 -10.90 2.82
C ASP A 35 -2.14 -10.71 1.83
N GLY A 36 -0.91 -10.80 2.37
CA GLY A 36 0.28 -10.57 1.56
C GLY A 36 0.49 -11.59 0.46
N SER A 37 0.09 -12.84 0.71
CA SER A 37 0.25 -13.91 -0.29
C SER A 37 -0.64 -13.66 -1.50
N ASP A 38 -1.92 -13.35 -1.28
CA ASP A 38 -2.84 -13.00 -2.36
C ASP A 38 -2.39 -11.70 -3.04
N GLY A 39 -1.89 -10.74 -2.25
CA GLY A 39 -1.38 -9.49 -2.79
C GLY A 39 -0.22 -9.71 -3.75
N LEU A 40 0.71 -10.59 -3.39
CA LEU A 40 1.84 -10.91 -4.26
C LEU A 40 1.39 -11.58 -5.55
N GLU A 41 0.42 -12.49 -5.45
CA GLU A 41 -0.13 -13.18 -6.62
C GLU A 41 -0.76 -12.18 -7.60
N LEU A 42 -1.56 -11.26 -7.07
CA LEU A 42 -2.18 -10.21 -7.90
C LEU A 42 -1.13 -9.26 -8.47
N PHE A 43 -0.11 -8.95 -7.69
CA PHE A 43 0.98 -8.09 -8.14
C PHE A 43 1.68 -8.68 -9.36
N LYS A 44 1.85 -10.00 -9.39
CA LYS A 44 2.49 -10.68 -10.52
C LYS A 44 1.61 -10.72 -11.77
N GLN A 45 0.29 -10.61 -11.60
CA GLN A 45 -0.68 -10.72 -12.70
C GLN A 45 -1.01 -9.40 -13.37
N HIS A 46 -0.77 -8.27 -12.70
CA HIS A 46 -1.18 -6.94 -13.18
C HIS A 46 -0.09 -5.91 -12.96
N PRO A 47 0.03 -4.92 -13.85
CA PRO A 47 0.88 -3.75 -13.58
C PRO A 47 0.18 -2.83 -12.59
N PHE A 48 0.89 -2.38 -11.56
CA PHE A 48 0.36 -1.42 -10.58
C PHE A 48 1.23 -0.17 -10.54
N ASP A 49 0.59 0.96 -10.25
CA ASP A 49 1.28 2.24 -10.07
C ASP A 49 1.67 2.48 -8.62
N ALA A 50 1.01 1.80 -7.69
CA ALA A 50 1.35 1.85 -6.27
C ALA A 50 0.75 0.65 -5.55
N VAL A 51 1.36 0.29 -4.41
CA VAL A 51 0.87 -0.77 -3.52
C VAL A 51 0.72 -0.15 -2.13
N LEU A 52 -0.47 -0.26 -1.56
CA LEU A 52 -0.74 0.12 -0.18
C LEU A 52 -0.99 -1.17 0.60
N THR A 53 -0.19 -1.44 1.61
CA THR A 53 -0.31 -2.69 2.36
C THR A 53 -0.21 -2.46 3.87
N ASP A 54 -1.09 -3.15 4.61
CA ASP A 54 -0.96 -3.24 6.05
C ASP A 54 0.33 -4.01 6.37
N TRP A 55 0.88 -3.78 7.54
CA TRP A 55 2.07 -4.50 8.00
C TRP A 55 1.70 -5.88 8.54
N ASN A 56 0.76 -5.92 9.49
CA ASN A 56 0.40 -7.17 10.17
C ASN A 56 -0.73 -7.89 9.46
N MET A 57 -0.40 -8.99 8.79
CA MET A 57 -1.36 -9.83 8.09
C MET A 57 -0.97 -11.29 8.25
N PRO A 58 -1.94 -12.21 8.21
CA PRO A 58 -1.63 -13.63 8.26
C PRO A 58 -0.90 -14.08 6.98
N ARG A 59 -0.20 -15.18 7.07
CA ARG A 59 0.53 -15.86 6.01
C ARG A 59 1.73 -15.08 5.48
N MET A 60 1.56 -13.84 5.06
CA MET A 60 2.64 -13.00 4.59
C MET A 60 2.41 -11.58 5.09
N THR A 61 3.37 -11.02 5.83
CA THR A 61 3.27 -9.65 6.34
C THR A 61 3.51 -8.64 5.23
N GLY A 62 3.16 -7.38 5.49
CA GLY A 62 3.43 -6.30 4.54
C GLY A 62 4.92 -6.12 4.27
N LEU A 63 5.76 -6.34 5.28
CA LEU A 63 7.21 -6.27 5.10
C LEU A 63 7.71 -7.39 4.18
N GLU A 64 7.18 -8.61 4.37
CA GLU A 64 7.53 -9.74 3.51
C GLU A 64 7.05 -9.51 2.08
N LEU A 65 5.86 -8.95 1.91
CA LEU A 65 5.34 -8.59 0.60
C LEU A 65 6.25 -7.56 -0.08
N LEU A 66 6.66 -6.52 0.64
CA LEU A 66 7.59 -5.52 0.14
C LEU A 66 8.89 -6.16 -0.34
N LYS A 67 9.47 -7.03 0.48
CA LYS A 67 10.71 -7.73 0.13
C LYS A 67 10.54 -8.56 -1.13
N ALA A 68 9.41 -9.25 -1.26
CA ALA A 68 9.13 -10.08 -2.45
C ALA A 68 8.99 -9.22 -3.70
N ILE A 69 8.33 -8.08 -3.61
CA ILE A 69 8.16 -7.14 -4.72
C ILE A 69 9.54 -6.63 -5.18
N ARG A 70 10.38 -6.25 -4.23
CA ARG A 70 11.73 -5.74 -4.56
C ARG A 70 12.62 -6.85 -5.12
N ALA A 71 12.52 -8.07 -4.59
CA ALA A 71 13.27 -9.21 -5.10
C ALA A 71 12.86 -9.57 -6.54
N ALA A 72 11.64 -9.26 -6.93
CA ALA A 72 11.18 -9.45 -8.31
C ALA A 72 11.70 -8.36 -9.26
N GLY A 73 12.48 -7.43 -8.76
CA GLY A 73 13.06 -6.36 -9.58
C GLY A 73 12.17 -5.14 -9.76
N SER A 74 11.04 -5.08 -9.08
CA SER A 74 10.11 -3.96 -9.21
C SER A 74 10.48 -2.80 -8.29
N THR A 75 10.40 -1.59 -8.81
CA THR A 75 10.58 -0.35 -8.06
C THR A 75 9.25 0.35 -7.81
N VAL A 76 8.13 -0.36 -7.97
CA VAL A 76 6.81 0.22 -7.75
C VAL A 76 6.74 0.87 -6.37
N PRO A 77 6.10 2.05 -6.24
CA PRO A 77 5.91 2.64 -4.93
C PRO A 77 5.11 1.72 -4.01
N VAL A 78 5.67 1.43 -2.84
CA VAL A 78 5.01 0.63 -1.80
C VAL A 78 4.91 1.49 -0.55
N ILE A 79 3.70 1.69 -0.06
CA ILE A 79 3.43 2.44 1.16
C ILE A 79 2.92 1.46 2.20
N LEU A 80 3.64 1.33 3.32
CA LEU A 80 3.22 0.51 4.43
C LEU A 80 2.28 1.31 5.34
N ILE A 81 1.11 0.73 5.63
CA ILE A 81 0.14 1.33 6.53
C ILE A 81 0.28 0.61 7.87
N THR A 82 0.64 1.35 8.90
CA THR A 82 1.09 0.78 10.16
C THR A 82 0.43 1.46 11.34
N THR A 83 0.47 0.81 12.51
CA THR A 83 0.00 1.39 13.76
C THR A 83 1.14 2.08 14.50
N GLU A 84 0.81 2.82 15.56
CA GLU A 84 1.81 3.46 16.42
C GLU A 84 2.82 2.46 16.96
N ALA A 85 2.36 1.27 17.33
CA ALA A 85 3.22 0.23 17.89
C ALA A 85 4.28 -0.29 16.91
N GLU A 86 4.03 -0.13 15.61
CA GLU A 86 4.91 -0.63 14.57
C GLU A 86 5.91 0.42 14.09
N LYS A 87 5.77 1.66 14.52
CA LYS A 87 6.68 2.74 14.13
C LYS A 87 8.15 2.43 14.44
N GLY A 88 8.41 1.68 15.51
CA GLY A 88 9.77 1.29 15.86
C GLY A 88 10.42 0.36 14.83
N ARG A 89 9.65 -0.20 13.89
CA ARG A 89 10.16 -1.10 12.87
C ARG A 89 10.40 -0.42 11.52
N VAL A 90 10.26 0.91 11.48
CA VAL A 90 10.40 1.67 10.23
C VAL A 90 11.78 1.45 9.57
N LEU A 91 12.82 1.29 10.39
CA LEU A 91 14.16 1.06 9.86
C LEU A 91 14.22 -0.23 9.02
N GLU A 92 13.55 -1.30 9.47
CA GLU A 92 13.49 -2.55 8.69
C GLU A 92 12.84 -2.30 7.33
N ALA A 93 11.76 -1.51 7.32
CA ALA A 93 11.05 -1.18 6.09
C ALA A 93 11.93 -0.36 5.14
N VAL A 94 12.66 0.62 5.67
CA VAL A 94 13.58 1.43 4.89
C VAL A 94 14.65 0.55 4.25
N GLN A 95 15.22 -0.36 5.01
CA GLN A 95 16.24 -1.29 4.52
C GLN A 95 15.68 -2.23 3.46
N ALA A 96 14.39 -2.54 3.51
CA ALA A 96 13.72 -3.38 2.52
C ALA A 96 13.27 -2.61 1.27
N GLY A 97 13.45 -1.30 1.24
CA GLY A 97 13.14 -0.49 0.07
C GLY A 97 11.72 0.08 0.03
N VAL A 98 11.12 0.34 1.21
CA VAL A 98 9.80 0.97 1.27
C VAL A 98 9.85 2.38 0.68
N SER A 99 8.79 2.79 0.00
CA SER A 99 8.68 4.14 -0.54
C SER A 99 8.29 5.15 0.54
N ASP A 100 7.31 4.78 1.36
CA ASP A 100 6.86 5.61 2.49
C ASP A 100 6.01 4.75 3.42
N TYR A 101 5.58 5.34 4.53
CA TYR A 101 4.66 4.68 5.45
C TYR A 101 3.58 5.67 5.88
N LEU A 102 2.45 5.14 6.36
CA LEU A 102 1.32 5.93 6.81
C LEU A 102 0.79 5.32 8.10
N VAL A 103 0.62 6.13 9.14
CA VAL A 103 0.22 5.65 10.46
C VAL A 103 -1.30 5.66 10.61
N LYS A 104 -1.86 4.56 11.08
CA LYS A 104 -3.29 4.45 11.39
C LYS A 104 -3.59 5.05 12.78
N PRO A 105 -4.73 5.71 12.95
CA PRO A 105 -5.66 6.12 11.91
C PRO A 105 -5.11 7.28 11.08
N PHE A 106 -5.48 7.32 9.81
CA PHE A 106 -5.02 8.39 8.93
C PHE A 106 -6.21 9.14 8.32
N GLU A 107 -5.95 10.35 7.87
CA GLU A 107 -6.93 11.14 7.12
C GLU A 107 -6.63 11.06 5.63
N THR A 108 -7.63 11.32 4.80
CA THR A 108 -7.48 11.31 3.34
C THR A 108 -6.35 12.24 2.91
N GLU A 109 -6.20 13.38 3.56
CA GLU A 109 -5.14 14.34 3.24
C GLU A 109 -3.74 13.75 3.48
N GLY A 110 -3.58 12.96 4.54
CA GLY A 110 -2.31 12.27 4.80
C GLY A 110 -1.96 11.28 3.71
N LEU A 111 -2.95 10.53 3.26
CA LEU A 111 -2.79 9.58 2.16
C LEU A 111 -2.47 10.32 0.85
N ARG A 112 -3.17 11.44 0.60
CA ARG A 112 -2.93 12.26 -0.59
C ARG A 112 -1.47 12.70 -0.69
N LYS A 113 -0.93 13.22 0.42
CA LYS A 113 0.46 13.69 0.45
C LYS A 113 1.46 12.59 0.13
N LYS A 114 1.21 11.38 0.64
CA LYS A 114 2.10 10.25 0.38
C LYS A 114 2.02 9.82 -1.09
N LEU A 115 0.81 9.71 -1.63
CA LEU A 115 0.61 9.27 -3.01
C LEU A 115 1.14 10.28 -4.03
N GLN A 116 0.99 11.57 -3.78
CA GLN A 116 1.46 12.61 -4.71
C GLN A 116 2.95 12.52 -5.01
N LYS A 117 3.73 12.00 -4.09
CA LYS A 117 5.17 11.87 -4.29
C LYS A 117 5.52 10.84 -5.35
N PHE A 118 4.65 9.86 -5.57
CA PHE A 118 4.98 8.67 -6.36
C PHE A 118 4.10 8.48 -7.58
N ILE A 119 2.83 8.87 -7.49
CA ILE A 119 1.91 8.79 -8.62
C ILE A 119 1.28 10.16 -8.80
N GLY A 120 1.12 10.57 -10.05
CA GLY A 120 0.53 11.86 -10.35
C GLY A 120 -0.96 11.86 -10.11
N VAL A 121 -1.38 11.82 -8.84
CA VAL A 121 -2.77 11.87 -8.48
C VAL A 121 -3.29 13.27 -8.71
N ALA A 122 -4.22 13.40 -9.64
CA ALA A 122 -4.93 14.64 -9.82
C ALA A 122 -5.87 14.80 -8.64
N VAL A 123 -5.49 15.65 -7.72
CA VAL A 123 -6.26 15.84 -6.50
C VAL A 123 -7.35 16.84 -6.75
N ALA A 124 -8.56 16.39 -6.58
CA ALA A 124 -9.70 17.30 -6.58
C ALA A 124 -9.69 18.15 -5.33
#